data_c8a3f76214f82da9dac2af44ae293ba3
#
_entry.id   c8a3f76214f82da9dac2af44ae293ba3
#
_cell.length_a   1.000
_cell.length_b   1.000
_cell.length_c   1.000
_cell.angle_alpha   90.00
_cell.angle_beta   90.00
_cell.angle_gamma   90.00
#
_symmetry.space_group_name_H-M   'P 1'
#
loop_
_entity.id
_entity.type
_entity.pdbx_description
1 polymer ?
#
loop_
_entity_poly.entity_id
_entity_poly.type
_entity_poly.pdbx_seq_one_letter_code
_entity_poly.pdbx_strand_id
1 'polypeptide(L)'
;MATPLTATVFLNALRAEGVTVVEVGSWRTHNRNSVGAWGPVNGIVVHHTVTRGTQNTVAICRDGYTGLPGPLCHGVIGKDGVVYLVGMGRANHAGGGDPDVLNAVIAESYATKPPATHYGQGDAGAVDGNSRLYGFECENLGDGKDPWPTKQVETIVRATAAVCRAHGWGSKSVIGHLEWSNQKSDPVGFTMPAIRTRVAERLTHPSNWSPSTPPTTPTPTLESRVAALEKLVAAQGVRIAALEKKAD
;
A
#
# COMPACT_ATOMS: atom_id res chain seq x y z
N MET A 1 -17.36 -11.99 -1.11
CA MET A 1 -17.72 -11.23 -2.34
C MET A 1 -18.69 -10.12 -1.97
N ALA A 2 -18.38 -8.89 -2.32
CA ALA A 2 -19.16 -7.73 -1.91
C ALA A 2 -19.65 -6.90 -3.11
N THR A 3 -20.77 -6.22 -2.95
CA THR A 3 -21.21 -5.21 -3.90
C THR A 3 -20.23 -4.04 -3.89
N PRO A 4 -19.81 -3.52 -5.06
CA PRO A 4 -18.94 -2.36 -5.11
C PRO A 4 -19.50 -1.16 -4.34
N LEU A 5 -18.64 -0.39 -3.69
CA LEU A 5 -19.03 0.87 -3.06
C LEU A 5 -19.51 1.86 -4.12
N THR A 6 -20.48 2.69 -3.75
CA THR A 6 -20.77 3.89 -4.56
C THR A 6 -19.62 4.88 -4.44
N ALA A 7 -19.45 5.77 -5.42
CA ALA A 7 -18.43 6.81 -5.38
C ALA A 7 -18.50 7.67 -4.10
N THR A 8 -19.70 7.96 -3.62
CA THR A 8 -19.90 8.73 -2.38
C THR A 8 -19.44 7.95 -1.15
N VAL A 9 -19.78 6.67 -1.05
CA VAL A 9 -19.34 5.82 0.08
C VAL A 9 -17.83 5.64 0.08
N PHE A 10 -17.22 5.42 -1.10
CA PHE A 10 -15.76 5.29 -1.25
C PHE A 10 -15.03 6.56 -0.79
N LEU A 11 -15.48 7.73 -1.26
CA LEU A 11 -14.93 9.03 -0.84
C LEU A 11 -15.06 9.26 0.67
N ASN A 12 -16.26 9.00 1.21
CA ASN A 12 -16.52 9.22 2.63
C ASN A 12 -15.69 8.26 3.51
N ALA A 13 -15.48 7.01 3.08
CA ALA A 13 -14.63 6.06 3.78
C ALA A 13 -13.17 6.55 3.85
N LEU A 14 -12.62 7.05 2.74
CA LEU A 14 -11.26 7.63 2.72
C LEU A 14 -11.15 8.83 3.67
N ARG A 15 -12.10 9.75 3.62
CA ARG A 15 -12.11 10.93 4.49
C ARG A 15 -12.26 10.58 5.96
N ALA A 16 -13.08 9.59 6.29
CA ALA A 16 -13.25 9.10 7.66
C ALA A 16 -11.95 8.53 8.24
N GLU A 17 -11.11 7.88 7.42
CA GLU A 17 -9.77 7.41 7.81
C GLU A 17 -8.71 8.53 7.87
N GLY A 18 -9.11 9.79 7.69
CA GLY A 18 -8.21 10.95 7.74
C GLY A 18 -7.34 11.09 6.50
N VAL A 19 -7.75 10.53 5.36
CA VAL A 19 -7.05 10.68 4.08
C VAL A 19 -7.40 12.04 3.48
N THR A 20 -6.38 12.79 3.07
CA THR A 20 -6.57 13.99 2.24
C THR A 20 -6.88 13.54 0.82
N VAL A 21 -8.02 13.97 0.29
CA VAL A 21 -8.54 13.51 -1.01
C VAL A 21 -8.78 14.68 -1.94
N VAL A 22 -8.27 14.56 -3.18
CA VAL A 22 -8.57 15.45 -4.30
C VAL A 22 -9.42 14.68 -5.31
N GLU A 23 -10.56 15.23 -5.66
CA GLU A 23 -11.47 14.70 -6.68
C GLU A 23 -11.05 15.25 -8.04
N VAL A 24 -10.65 14.36 -8.99
CA VAL A 24 -10.09 14.75 -10.30
C VAL A 24 -11.15 14.59 -11.40
N GLY A 25 -11.58 15.70 -11.97
CA GLY A 25 -12.55 15.70 -13.08
C GLY A 25 -13.82 14.92 -12.74
N SER A 26 -14.31 14.15 -13.68
CA SER A 26 -15.52 13.34 -13.55
C SER A 26 -15.25 11.94 -12.94
N TRP A 27 -14.31 11.80 -12.04
CA TRP A 27 -13.87 10.51 -11.48
C TRP A 27 -15.02 9.59 -11.03
N ARG A 28 -16.15 10.15 -10.56
CA ARG A 28 -17.31 9.40 -10.06
C ARG A 28 -17.96 8.52 -11.13
N THR A 29 -17.85 8.91 -12.39
CA THR A 29 -18.43 8.24 -13.55
C THR A 29 -17.38 7.79 -14.55
N HIS A 30 -16.11 8.12 -14.31
CA HIS A 30 -14.98 7.70 -15.14
C HIS A 30 -14.62 6.25 -14.85
N ASN A 31 -14.86 5.35 -15.80
CA ASN A 31 -14.65 3.91 -15.65
C ASN A 31 -14.61 3.20 -17.02
N ARG A 32 -14.37 1.91 -16.97
CA ARG A 32 -14.33 1.00 -18.12
C ARG A 32 -15.49 -0.02 -18.09
N ASN A 33 -16.62 0.32 -17.46
CA ASN A 33 -17.76 -0.60 -17.34
C ASN A 33 -18.36 -1.01 -18.69
N SER A 34 -18.11 -0.24 -19.76
CA SER A 34 -18.55 -0.57 -21.12
C SER A 34 -17.81 -1.76 -21.73
N VAL A 35 -16.64 -2.15 -21.20
CA VAL A 35 -15.83 -3.26 -21.74
C VAL A 35 -15.87 -4.51 -20.86
N GLY A 36 -16.54 -4.48 -19.72
CA GLY A 36 -16.69 -5.63 -18.85
C GLY A 36 -17.33 -5.28 -17.51
N ALA A 37 -17.71 -6.32 -16.77
CA ALA A 37 -18.38 -6.18 -15.49
C ALA A 37 -17.49 -5.48 -14.45
N TRP A 38 -18.12 -4.80 -13.49
CA TRP A 38 -17.55 -4.31 -12.26
C TRP A 38 -18.26 -4.95 -11.07
N GLY A 39 -17.54 -5.75 -10.32
CA GLY A 39 -18.06 -6.53 -9.19
C GLY A 39 -18.55 -7.94 -9.57
N PRO A 40 -18.82 -8.76 -8.56
CA PRO A 40 -18.60 -8.49 -7.13
C PRO A 40 -17.12 -8.27 -6.82
N VAL A 41 -16.82 -7.33 -5.89
CA VAL A 41 -15.45 -6.98 -5.50
C VAL A 41 -14.97 -7.80 -4.30
N ASN A 42 -13.64 -7.96 -4.17
CA ASN A 42 -13.09 -8.90 -3.21
C ASN A 42 -11.84 -8.42 -2.47
N GLY A 43 -11.25 -7.29 -2.84
CA GLY A 43 -10.03 -6.80 -2.21
C GLY A 43 -9.45 -5.56 -2.89
N ILE A 44 -8.22 -5.23 -2.51
CA ILE A 44 -7.49 -4.04 -2.97
C ILE A 44 -6.10 -4.44 -3.45
N VAL A 45 -5.71 -3.96 -4.63
CA VAL A 45 -4.35 -4.08 -5.14
C VAL A 45 -3.61 -2.76 -4.96
N VAL A 46 -2.41 -2.85 -4.39
CA VAL A 46 -1.47 -1.74 -4.28
C VAL A 46 -0.41 -1.88 -5.37
N HIS A 47 -0.22 -0.80 -6.13
CA HIS A 47 0.74 -0.72 -7.23
C HIS A 47 1.81 0.33 -6.99
N HIS A 48 2.85 0.35 -7.84
CA HIS A 48 3.66 1.53 -8.10
C HIS A 48 3.61 1.89 -9.59
N THR A 49 3.70 3.19 -9.88
CA THR A 49 3.33 3.75 -11.18
C THR A 49 4.45 3.74 -12.23
N VAL A 50 5.69 3.49 -11.85
CA VAL A 50 6.90 3.69 -12.70
C VAL A 50 6.94 5.11 -13.30
N THR A 51 6.44 6.11 -12.54
CA THR A 51 6.38 7.51 -12.97
C THR A 51 6.91 8.44 -11.88
N ARG A 52 7.21 9.68 -12.26
CA ARG A 52 7.65 10.75 -11.37
C ARG A 52 6.85 12.03 -11.64
N GLY A 53 6.58 12.76 -10.56
CA GLY A 53 5.81 14.00 -10.58
C GLY A 53 4.32 13.75 -10.46
N THR A 54 3.77 14.09 -9.29
CA THR A 54 2.38 13.72 -8.90
C THR A 54 1.35 14.12 -9.95
N GLN A 55 1.43 15.32 -10.51
CA GLN A 55 0.45 15.78 -11.50
C GLN A 55 0.53 14.99 -12.81
N ASN A 56 1.74 14.64 -13.27
CA ASN A 56 1.95 13.79 -14.43
C ASN A 56 1.40 12.37 -14.18
N THR A 57 1.70 11.80 -13.01
CA THR A 57 1.19 10.49 -12.60
C THR A 57 -0.33 10.47 -12.56
N VAL A 58 -0.96 11.49 -11.99
CA VAL A 58 -2.42 11.63 -11.94
C VAL A 58 -3.02 11.71 -13.36
N ALA A 59 -2.41 12.48 -14.27
CA ALA A 59 -2.88 12.60 -15.65
C ALA A 59 -2.80 11.23 -16.37
N ILE A 60 -1.67 10.53 -16.25
CA ILE A 60 -1.48 9.19 -16.83
C ILE A 60 -2.51 8.20 -16.26
N CYS A 61 -2.68 8.15 -14.95
CA CYS A 61 -3.63 7.21 -14.33
C CYS A 61 -5.09 7.54 -14.66
N ARG A 62 -5.41 8.81 -14.89
CA ARG A 62 -6.75 9.23 -15.33
C ARG A 62 -6.98 8.84 -16.80
N ASP A 63 -6.11 9.27 -17.68
CA ASP A 63 -6.35 9.22 -19.13
C ASP A 63 -5.85 7.92 -19.77
N GLY A 64 -4.85 7.27 -19.14
CA GLY A 64 -4.13 6.15 -19.75
C GLY A 64 -3.12 6.62 -20.80
N TYR A 65 -2.75 5.70 -21.67
CA TYR A 65 -1.85 5.95 -22.79
C TYR A 65 -2.19 5.02 -23.97
N THR A 66 -1.48 5.18 -25.09
CA THR A 66 -1.72 4.34 -26.30
C THR A 66 -1.69 2.85 -25.95
N GLY A 67 -2.77 2.16 -26.23
CA GLY A 67 -2.94 0.72 -25.95
C GLY A 67 -3.46 0.39 -24.53
N LEU A 68 -3.46 1.34 -23.59
CA LEU A 68 -4.01 1.14 -22.24
C LEU A 68 -4.83 2.35 -21.80
N PRO A 69 -6.09 2.47 -22.23
CA PRO A 69 -6.94 3.61 -21.87
C PRO A 69 -7.32 3.61 -20.40
N GLY A 70 -7.41 4.82 -19.82
CA GLY A 70 -7.79 5.03 -18.44
C GLY A 70 -9.29 4.80 -18.14
N PRO A 71 -9.66 4.84 -16.85
CA PRO A 71 -8.78 5.04 -15.71
C PRO A 71 -7.87 3.83 -15.45
N LEU A 72 -6.65 4.07 -14.98
CA LEU A 72 -5.70 2.99 -14.63
C LEU A 72 -5.75 2.62 -13.14
N CYS A 73 -6.63 3.23 -12.35
CA CYS A 73 -6.86 2.91 -10.94
C CYS A 73 -8.10 3.67 -10.43
N HIS A 74 -8.43 3.47 -9.15
CA HIS A 74 -9.46 4.24 -8.47
C HIS A 74 -8.88 5.52 -7.84
N GLY A 75 -7.66 5.43 -7.31
CA GLY A 75 -6.96 6.57 -6.73
C GLY A 75 -5.45 6.48 -6.91
N VAL A 76 -4.84 7.63 -7.20
CA VAL A 76 -3.39 7.80 -7.20
C VAL A 76 -2.95 8.31 -5.84
N ILE A 77 -1.91 7.70 -5.24
CA ILE A 77 -1.32 8.15 -3.99
C ILE A 77 0.00 8.84 -4.30
N GLY A 78 0.00 10.17 -4.23
CA GLY A 78 1.19 10.99 -4.51
C GLY A 78 2.25 10.93 -3.42
N LYS A 79 3.46 11.38 -3.75
CA LYS A 79 4.56 11.56 -2.77
C LYS A 79 4.21 12.53 -1.64
N ASP A 80 3.24 13.41 -1.89
CA ASP A 80 2.69 14.36 -0.91
C ASP A 80 1.75 13.71 0.13
N GLY A 81 1.40 12.42 -0.04
CA GLY A 81 0.48 11.69 0.81
C GLY A 81 -1.00 12.03 0.54
N VAL A 82 -1.31 12.59 -0.61
CA VAL A 82 -2.68 12.88 -1.04
C VAL A 82 -3.20 11.76 -1.94
N VAL A 83 -4.47 11.41 -1.81
CA VAL A 83 -5.17 10.52 -2.74
C VAL A 83 -5.90 11.36 -3.78
N TYR A 84 -5.55 11.15 -5.04
CA TYR A 84 -6.20 11.77 -6.19
C TYR A 84 -7.15 10.74 -6.83
N LEU A 85 -8.45 10.94 -6.69
CA LEU A 85 -9.45 10.03 -7.26
C LEU A 85 -9.58 10.29 -8.75
N VAL A 86 -9.34 9.25 -9.56
CA VAL A 86 -9.32 9.35 -11.03
C VAL A 86 -10.36 8.46 -11.71
N GLY A 87 -10.95 7.50 -10.99
CA GLY A 87 -11.99 6.62 -11.54
C GLY A 87 -12.81 5.94 -10.46
N MET A 88 -14.01 5.47 -10.85
CA MET A 88 -14.87 4.65 -10.01
C MET A 88 -15.66 3.66 -10.87
N GLY A 89 -15.43 2.39 -10.61
CA GLY A 89 -15.91 1.28 -11.44
C GLY A 89 -14.74 0.45 -11.97
N ARG A 90 -14.97 -0.32 -13.03
CA ARG A 90 -13.90 -1.07 -13.69
C ARG A 90 -12.77 -0.13 -14.13
N ALA A 91 -11.53 -0.47 -13.78
CA ALA A 91 -10.33 0.27 -14.16
C ALA A 91 -9.24 -0.70 -14.68
N ASN A 92 -8.34 -0.21 -15.51
CA ASN A 92 -7.26 -1.02 -16.08
C ASN A 92 -6.02 -1.02 -15.17
N HIS A 93 -6.01 -1.83 -14.10
CA HIS A 93 -4.88 -1.87 -13.16
C HIS A 93 -4.38 -3.29 -12.84
N ALA A 94 -5.29 -4.23 -12.59
CA ALA A 94 -4.93 -5.54 -12.08
C ALA A 94 -4.71 -6.59 -13.19
N GLY A 95 -5.40 -6.43 -14.34
CA GLY A 95 -5.31 -7.37 -15.42
C GLY A 95 -5.71 -8.80 -15.03
N GLY A 96 -5.17 -9.78 -15.75
CA GLY A 96 -5.32 -11.19 -15.41
C GLY A 96 -4.41 -11.60 -14.26
N GLY A 97 -4.91 -12.43 -13.36
CA GLY A 97 -4.16 -12.94 -12.22
C GLY A 97 -4.63 -14.29 -11.73
N ASP A 98 -4.13 -14.70 -10.60
CA ASP A 98 -4.22 -16.07 -10.11
C ASP A 98 -5.56 -16.35 -9.40
N PRO A 99 -6.35 -17.35 -9.79
CA PRO A 99 -7.59 -17.73 -9.14
C PRO A 99 -7.39 -18.19 -7.70
N ASP A 100 -6.27 -18.84 -7.36
CA ASP A 100 -6.01 -19.32 -6.01
C ASP A 100 -5.72 -18.14 -5.08
N VAL A 101 -5.03 -17.11 -5.59
CA VAL A 101 -4.85 -15.84 -4.87
C VAL A 101 -6.20 -15.17 -4.64
N LEU A 102 -7.06 -15.10 -5.66
CA LEU A 102 -8.40 -14.54 -5.52
C LEU A 102 -9.20 -15.26 -4.42
N ASN A 103 -9.20 -16.59 -4.45
CA ASN A 103 -9.90 -17.42 -3.45
C ASN A 103 -9.34 -17.20 -2.04
N ALA A 104 -8.02 -17.11 -1.88
CA ALA A 104 -7.37 -16.85 -0.61
C ALA A 104 -7.69 -15.45 -0.07
N VAL A 105 -7.78 -14.44 -0.94
CA VAL A 105 -8.20 -13.06 -0.59
C VAL A 105 -9.68 -13.03 -0.17
N ILE A 106 -10.57 -13.68 -0.92
CA ILE A 106 -12.00 -13.76 -0.59
C ILE A 106 -12.21 -14.39 0.78
N ALA A 107 -11.49 -15.46 1.07
CA ALA A 107 -11.60 -16.20 2.33
C ALA A 107 -10.74 -15.60 3.46
N GLU A 108 -9.86 -14.64 3.15
CA GLU A 108 -8.82 -14.13 4.05
C GLU A 108 -8.03 -15.25 4.76
N SER A 109 -7.77 -16.36 4.04
CA SER A 109 -7.32 -17.64 4.59
C SER A 109 -5.84 -17.95 4.35
N TYR A 110 -4.97 -16.95 4.22
CA TYR A 110 -3.53 -17.15 4.13
C TYR A 110 -2.78 -16.60 5.34
N ALA A 111 -1.54 -17.04 5.57
CA ALA A 111 -0.74 -16.58 6.70
C ALA A 111 -0.20 -15.15 6.46
N THR A 112 1.04 -15.01 6.04
CA THR A 112 1.68 -13.69 5.79
C THR A 112 1.59 -13.24 4.34
N LYS A 113 1.47 -14.18 3.41
CA LYS A 113 1.38 -13.96 1.96
C LYS A 113 0.32 -14.86 1.35
N PRO A 114 -0.38 -14.43 0.28
CA PRO A 114 -1.22 -15.32 -0.52
C PRO A 114 -0.39 -16.47 -1.12
N PRO A 115 -1.04 -17.48 -1.72
CA PRO A 115 -0.36 -18.52 -2.49
C PRO A 115 0.58 -17.95 -3.56
N ALA A 116 1.57 -18.73 -3.97
CA ALA A 116 2.44 -18.37 -5.10
C ALA A 116 1.59 -18.23 -6.38
N THR A 117 1.89 -17.22 -7.18
CA THR A 117 1.16 -16.95 -8.41
C THR A 117 1.68 -17.82 -9.55
N HIS A 118 0.77 -18.45 -10.29
CA HIS A 118 1.04 -19.27 -11.47
C HIS A 118 0.47 -18.64 -12.75
N TYR A 119 -0.43 -17.67 -12.63
CA TYR A 119 -1.13 -17.04 -13.73
C TYR A 119 -0.92 -15.53 -13.80
N GLY A 120 -0.97 -14.99 -15.01
CA GLY A 120 -0.91 -13.57 -15.32
C GLY A 120 -1.78 -13.20 -16.52
N GLN A 121 -1.58 -12.01 -17.05
CA GLN A 121 -2.36 -11.47 -18.16
C GLN A 121 -2.22 -12.35 -19.41
N GLY A 122 -3.35 -12.85 -19.93
CA GLY A 122 -3.40 -13.67 -21.14
C GLY A 122 -3.26 -15.18 -20.92
N ASP A 123 -2.93 -15.63 -19.70
CA ASP A 123 -2.83 -17.06 -19.41
C ASP A 123 -4.22 -17.71 -19.36
N ALA A 124 -4.33 -18.91 -19.92
CA ALA A 124 -5.55 -19.71 -19.82
C ALA A 124 -5.80 -20.09 -18.36
N GLY A 125 -6.95 -19.66 -17.82
CA GLY A 125 -7.30 -19.85 -16.41
C GLY A 125 -7.06 -18.63 -15.51
N ALA A 126 -6.39 -17.59 -16.02
CA ALA A 126 -6.30 -16.32 -15.29
C ALA A 126 -7.69 -15.70 -15.10
N VAL A 127 -7.88 -15.06 -13.94
CA VAL A 127 -9.12 -14.34 -13.60
C VAL A 127 -8.93 -12.84 -13.77
N ASP A 128 -10.00 -12.17 -14.19
CA ASP A 128 -10.00 -10.73 -14.46
C ASP A 128 -10.05 -9.90 -13.17
N GLY A 129 -8.90 -9.42 -12.73
CA GLY A 129 -8.77 -8.58 -11.54
C GLY A 129 -9.38 -7.18 -11.70
N ASN A 130 -9.45 -6.65 -12.92
CA ASN A 130 -10.06 -5.35 -13.18
C ASN A 130 -11.56 -5.30 -12.83
N SER A 131 -12.22 -6.45 -12.84
CA SER A 131 -13.63 -6.58 -12.45
C SER A 131 -13.82 -6.87 -10.96
N ARG A 132 -12.75 -7.25 -10.24
CA ARG A 132 -12.83 -7.86 -8.92
C ARG A 132 -12.17 -7.06 -7.79
N LEU A 133 -11.25 -6.14 -8.12
CA LEU A 133 -10.35 -5.54 -7.14
C LEU A 133 -10.34 -4.02 -7.29
N TYR A 134 -10.35 -3.30 -6.15
CA TYR A 134 -9.98 -1.89 -6.16
C TYR A 134 -8.47 -1.76 -6.40
N GLY A 135 -8.03 -0.64 -6.96
CA GLY A 135 -6.61 -0.38 -7.20
C GLY A 135 -6.19 1.00 -6.75
N PHE A 136 -5.06 1.07 -6.04
CA PHE A 136 -4.34 2.30 -5.75
C PHE A 136 -2.98 2.28 -6.44
N GLU A 137 -2.75 3.27 -7.30
CA GLU A 137 -1.46 3.52 -7.96
C GLU A 137 -0.64 4.50 -7.14
N CYS A 138 0.51 4.08 -6.63
CA CYS A 138 1.34 4.88 -5.77
C CYS A 138 2.53 5.44 -6.56
N GLU A 139 2.68 6.77 -6.59
CA GLU A 139 3.79 7.41 -7.29
C GLU A 139 5.14 6.90 -6.79
N ASN A 140 5.83 6.15 -7.62
CA ASN A 140 7.19 5.67 -7.38
C ASN A 140 7.78 5.11 -8.68
N LEU A 141 9.08 5.30 -8.91
CA LEU A 141 9.78 4.81 -10.10
C LEU A 141 9.92 3.28 -10.13
N GLY A 142 9.77 2.61 -8.99
CA GLY A 142 9.90 1.15 -8.90
C GLY A 142 11.33 0.63 -9.11
N ASP A 143 12.32 1.51 -9.10
CA ASP A 143 13.74 1.20 -9.32
C ASP A 143 14.49 0.76 -8.05
N GLY A 144 13.80 0.65 -6.93
CA GLY A 144 14.35 0.33 -5.62
C GLY A 144 15.18 1.46 -4.97
N LYS A 145 15.29 2.61 -5.63
CA LYS A 145 16.06 3.78 -5.16
C LYS A 145 15.16 4.98 -4.87
N ASP A 146 14.05 5.10 -5.60
CA ASP A 146 13.07 6.17 -5.38
C ASP A 146 12.42 5.99 -4.00
N PRO A 147 12.59 6.94 -3.06
CA PRO A 147 12.15 6.74 -1.68
C PRO A 147 10.63 6.76 -1.56
N TRP A 148 10.14 6.05 -0.54
CA TRP A 148 8.75 6.10 -0.09
C TRP A 148 8.64 7.06 1.09
N PRO A 149 8.17 8.31 0.93
CA PRO A 149 7.95 9.21 2.05
C PRO A 149 7.00 8.59 3.09
N THR A 150 7.29 8.79 4.36
CA THR A 150 6.47 8.24 5.47
C THR A 150 4.99 8.61 5.30
N LYS A 151 4.69 9.84 4.90
CA LYS A 151 3.31 10.30 4.65
C LYS A 151 2.63 9.54 3.50
N GLN A 152 3.36 9.15 2.45
CA GLN A 152 2.82 8.35 1.36
C GLN A 152 2.48 6.93 1.83
N VAL A 153 3.41 6.29 2.55
CA VAL A 153 3.19 4.94 3.12
C VAL A 153 2.03 4.95 4.12
N GLU A 154 1.95 5.99 4.98
CA GLU A 154 0.82 6.15 5.90
C GLU A 154 -0.51 6.28 5.14
N THR A 155 -0.53 7.03 4.03
CA THR A 155 -1.73 7.16 3.19
C THR A 155 -2.11 5.85 2.52
N ILE A 156 -1.14 5.02 2.08
CA ILE A 156 -1.42 3.67 1.56
C ILE A 156 -2.16 2.84 2.62
N VAL A 157 -1.66 2.84 3.85
CA VAL A 157 -2.29 2.12 4.97
C VAL A 157 -3.69 2.64 5.25
N ARG A 158 -3.87 3.97 5.32
CA ARG A 158 -5.18 4.59 5.58
C ARG A 158 -6.19 4.32 4.45
N ALA A 159 -5.78 4.49 3.20
CA ALA A 159 -6.64 4.30 2.05
C ALA A 159 -7.11 2.84 1.91
N THR A 160 -6.21 1.88 2.12
CA THR A 160 -6.57 0.46 2.09
C THR A 160 -7.42 0.06 3.29
N ALA A 161 -7.13 0.55 4.50
CA ALA A 161 -7.97 0.34 5.69
C ALA A 161 -9.39 0.92 5.51
N ALA A 162 -9.52 2.09 4.87
CA ALA A 162 -10.81 2.71 4.57
C ALA A 162 -11.71 1.79 3.75
N VAL A 163 -11.17 1.19 2.69
CA VAL A 163 -11.92 0.26 1.84
C VAL A 163 -12.22 -1.03 2.58
N CYS A 164 -11.26 -1.58 3.32
CA CYS A 164 -11.47 -2.77 4.15
C CYS A 164 -12.62 -2.54 5.14
N ARG A 165 -12.57 -1.44 5.90
CA ARG A 165 -13.61 -1.09 6.89
C ARG A 165 -14.98 -0.93 6.26
N ALA A 166 -15.06 -0.26 5.11
CA ALA A 166 -16.33 -0.03 4.41
C ALA A 166 -16.99 -1.33 3.93
N HIS A 167 -16.20 -2.37 3.69
CA HIS A 167 -16.67 -3.71 3.32
C HIS A 167 -16.75 -4.71 4.48
N GLY A 168 -16.22 -4.39 5.65
CA GLY A 168 -16.06 -5.33 6.75
C GLY A 168 -14.97 -6.39 6.49
N TRP A 169 -13.98 -6.05 5.64
CA TRP A 169 -12.83 -6.91 5.36
C TRP A 169 -11.68 -6.68 6.34
N GLY A 170 -10.85 -7.70 6.52
CA GLY A 170 -9.60 -7.60 7.23
C GLY A 170 -8.44 -7.17 6.33
N SER A 171 -7.24 -7.14 6.90
CA SER A 171 -6.03 -6.72 6.17
C SER A 171 -5.58 -7.70 5.08
N LYS A 172 -6.06 -8.95 5.12
CA LYS A 172 -5.75 -9.95 4.09
C LYS A 172 -6.46 -9.70 2.76
N SER A 173 -7.40 -8.78 2.71
CA SER A 173 -7.97 -8.27 1.46
C SER A 173 -7.06 -7.26 0.75
N VAL A 174 -5.88 -6.92 1.32
CA VAL A 174 -4.89 -5.99 0.72
C VAL A 174 -3.71 -6.77 0.20
N ILE A 175 -3.50 -6.73 -1.12
CA ILE A 175 -2.41 -7.42 -1.80
C ILE A 175 -1.60 -6.44 -2.68
N GLY A 176 -0.37 -6.81 -3.02
CA GLY A 176 0.39 -6.15 -4.06
C GLY A 176 0.14 -6.79 -5.42
N HIS A 177 0.41 -6.08 -6.50
CA HIS A 177 0.29 -6.63 -7.86
C HIS A 177 1.22 -7.85 -8.06
N LEU A 178 2.41 -7.82 -7.46
CA LEU A 178 3.36 -8.94 -7.41
C LEU A 178 2.81 -10.20 -6.71
N GLU A 179 1.77 -10.04 -5.87
CA GLU A 179 1.08 -11.14 -5.21
C GLU A 179 -0.18 -11.58 -5.96
N TRP A 180 -0.58 -10.83 -7.01
CA TRP A 180 -1.74 -11.10 -7.85
C TRP A 180 -1.37 -11.84 -9.13
N SER A 181 -0.25 -11.48 -9.76
CA SER A 181 0.14 -11.98 -11.08
C SER A 181 1.63 -12.35 -11.11
N ASN A 182 1.96 -13.50 -11.73
CA ASN A 182 3.34 -13.95 -11.93
C ASN A 182 4.15 -13.06 -12.90
N GLN A 183 3.49 -12.13 -13.57
CA GLN A 183 4.10 -11.20 -14.54
C GLN A 183 4.35 -9.81 -13.95
N LYS A 184 4.16 -9.63 -12.63
CA LYS A 184 4.23 -8.33 -11.98
C LYS A 184 5.20 -8.33 -10.81
N SER A 185 5.89 -7.21 -10.61
CA SER A 185 6.87 -7.03 -9.56
C SER A 185 6.51 -5.92 -8.57
N ASP A 186 5.46 -5.15 -8.85
CA ASP A 186 5.04 -4.00 -8.06
C ASP A 186 4.13 -4.38 -6.87
N PRO A 187 4.24 -3.63 -5.77
CA PRO A 187 5.16 -2.53 -5.48
C PRO A 187 6.55 -3.01 -5.01
N VAL A 188 7.59 -2.21 -5.27
CA VAL A 188 8.97 -2.42 -4.79
C VAL A 188 9.32 -1.37 -3.73
N GLY A 189 10.16 -1.73 -2.74
CA GLY A 189 10.69 -0.81 -1.73
C GLY A 189 10.03 -0.92 -0.35
N PHE A 190 8.94 -1.66 -0.23
CA PHE A 190 8.37 -2.15 1.03
C PHE A 190 7.76 -3.54 0.81
N THR A 191 7.39 -4.21 1.90
CA THR A 191 6.77 -5.54 1.79
C THR A 191 5.27 -5.47 2.09
N MET A 192 4.46 -6.20 1.33
CA MET A 192 3.01 -6.25 1.58
C MET A 192 2.65 -6.82 2.96
N PRO A 193 3.37 -7.81 3.54
CA PRO A 193 3.16 -8.19 4.93
C PRO A 193 3.30 -7.03 5.92
N ALA A 194 4.27 -6.13 5.74
CA ALA A 194 4.43 -4.95 6.60
C ALA A 194 3.24 -3.97 6.45
N ILE A 195 2.75 -3.76 5.24
CA ILE A 195 1.52 -2.96 5.01
C ILE A 195 0.32 -3.63 5.68
N ARG A 196 0.10 -4.94 5.46
CA ARG A 196 -1.01 -5.68 6.08
C ARG A 196 -0.99 -5.64 7.61
N THR A 197 0.20 -5.72 8.23
CA THR A 197 0.32 -5.59 9.70
C THR A 197 -0.19 -4.23 10.17
N ARG A 198 0.19 -3.14 9.51
CA ARG A 198 -0.27 -1.78 9.85
C ARG A 198 -1.75 -1.58 9.56
N VAL A 199 -2.27 -2.16 8.48
CA VAL A 199 -3.71 -2.15 8.17
C VAL A 199 -4.48 -2.92 9.25
N ALA A 200 -4.00 -4.11 9.65
CA ALA A 200 -4.62 -4.90 10.72
C ALA A 200 -4.69 -4.13 12.03
N GLU A 201 -3.58 -3.52 12.45
CA GLU A 201 -3.53 -2.66 13.64
C GLU A 201 -4.57 -1.54 13.53
N ARG A 202 -4.57 -0.81 12.40
CA ARG A 202 -5.49 0.30 12.18
C ARG A 202 -6.96 -0.12 12.25
N LEU A 203 -7.30 -1.30 11.75
CA LEU A 203 -8.66 -1.84 11.77
C LEU A 203 -9.17 -2.17 13.19
N THR A 204 -8.29 -2.35 14.17
CA THR A 204 -8.68 -2.53 15.59
C THR A 204 -9.11 -1.23 16.26
N HIS A 205 -8.88 -0.08 15.63
CA HIS A 205 -9.18 1.25 16.14
C HIS A 205 -10.28 1.95 15.33
N PRO A 206 -10.92 3.00 15.85
CA PRO A 206 -11.83 3.84 15.07
C PRO A 206 -11.14 4.47 13.84
N SER A 207 -11.91 4.80 12.81
CA SER A 207 -11.38 5.37 11.55
C SER A 207 -10.56 6.65 11.73
N ASN A 208 -10.91 7.49 12.70
CA ASN A 208 -10.18 8.72 13.02
C ASN A 208 -8.92 8.52 13.89
N TRP A 209 -8.60 7.26 14.22
CA TRP A 209 -7.40 6.95 15.01
C TRP A 209 -6.12 7.31 14.24
N SER A 210 -5.16 7.84 14.98
CA SER A 210 -3.78 8.00 14.54
C SER A 210 -2.87 7.35 15.58
N PRO A 211 -1.82 6.62 15.15
CA PRO A 211 -0.83 6.15 16.10
C PRO A 211 -0.38 7.32 16.94
N SER A 212 -0.44 7.19 18.27
CA SER A 212 0.25 8.15 19.14
C SER A 212 1.70 8.14 18.67
N THR A 213 2.24 9.32 18.35
CA THR A 213 3.69 9.48 18.17
C THR A 213 4.29 8.90 19.45
N PRO A 214 5.16 7.87 19.39
CA PRO A 214 5.86 7.44 20.58
C PRO A 214 6.45 8.72 21.21
N PRO A 215 6.38 8.91 22.52
CA PRO A 215 7.03 10.05 23.13
C PRO A 215 8.44 10.06 22.53
N THR A 216 8.77 11.14 21.87
CA THR A 216 10.10 11.29 21.26
C THR A 216 11.05 11.12 22.42
N THR A 217 11.65 9.94 22.53
CA THR A 217 12.78 9.76 23.44
C THR A 217 13.73 10.89 23.02
N PRO A 218 14.03 11.85 23.87
CA PRO A 218 14.86 12.98 23.47
C PRO A 218 16.09 12.37 22.82
N THR A 219 16.36 12.73 21.56
CA THR A 219 17.59 12.26 20.89
C THR A 219 18.71 12.61 21.86
N PRO A 220 19.49 11.64 22.36
CA PRO A 220 20.48 11.91 23.37
C PRO A 220 21.37 13.05 22.88
N THR A 221 21.47 14.13 23.65
CA THR A 221 22.29 15.28 23.29
C THR A 221 23.73 14.80 23.03
N LEU A 222 24.50 15.55 22.27
CA LEU A 222 25.91 15.23 22.02
C LEU A 222 26.64 15.00 23.34
N GLU A 223 26.36 15.83 24.33
CA GLU A 223 26.89 15.74 25.70
C GLU A 223 26.53 14.42 26.39
N SER A 224 25.26 13.98 26.32
CA SER A 224 24.84 12.71 26.92
C SER A 224 25.47 11.49 26.19
N ARG A 225 25.70 11.60 24.88
CA ARG A 225 26.38 10.56 24.08
C ARG A 225 27.87 10.51 24.43
N VAL A 226 28.53 11.65 24.61
CA VAL A 226 29.93 11.75 25.03
C VAL A 226 30.08 11.15 26.43
N ALA A 227 29.25 11.52 27.37
CA ALA A 227 29.28 10.98 28.75
C ALA A 227 29.06 9.46 28.79
N ALA A 228 28.22 8.90 27.90
CA ALA A 228 28.00 7.46 27.78
C ALA A 228 29.25 6.76 27.21
N LEU A 229 29.91 7.35 26.20
CA LEU A 229 31.14 6.84 25.62
C LEU A 229 32.31 6.88 26.62
N GLU A 230 32.46 7.95 27.39
CA GLU A 230 33.47 8.08 28.44
C GLU A 230 33.33 7.01 29.53
N LYS A 231 32.08 6.72 29.96
CA LYS A 231 31.80 5.59 30.86
C LYS A 231 32.19 4.24 30.26
N LEU A 232 31.93 4.03 28.98
CA LEU A 232 32.27 2.77 28.31
C LEU A 232 33.77 2.60 28.18
N VAL A 233 34.50 3.65 27.82
CA VAL A 233 35.98 3.66 27.74
C VAL A 233 36.60 3.40 29.10
N ALA A 234 36.11 4.06 30.17
CA ALA A 234 36.57 3.82 31.53
C ALA A 234 36.37 2.35 31.96
N ALA A 235 35.20 1.79 31.68
CA ALA A 235 34.88 0.40 32.00
C ALA A 235 35.78 -0.59 31.22
N GLN A 236 36.09 -0.29 29.97
CA GLN A 236 37.05 -1.10 29.18
C GLN A 236 38.48 -0.99 29.70
N GLY A 237 38.92 0.19 30.11
CA GLY A 237 40.23 0.38 30.76
C GLY A 237 40.42 -0.47 32.02
N VAL A 238 39.38 -0.53 32.88
CA VAL A 238 39.39 -1.41 34.05
C VAL A 238 39.47 -2.89 33.69
N ARG A 239 38.78 -3.32 32.63
CA ARG A 239 38.85 -4.73 32.14
C ARG A 239 40.23 -5.07 31.60
N ILE A 240 40.83 -4.17 30.83
CA ILE A 240 42.18 -4.37 30.27
C ILE A 240 43.20 -4.50 31.41
N ALA A 241 43.19 -3.57 32.37
CA ALA A 241 44.10 -3.63 33.54
C ALA A 241 43.92 -4.90 34.40
N ALA A 242 42.68 -5.42 34.47
CA ALA A 242 42.43 -6.69 35.17
C ALA A 242 42.91 -7.93 34.39
N LEU A 243 42.97 -7.87 33.06
CA LEU A 243 43.51 -8.95 32.22
C LEU A 243 45.05 -8.93 32.22
N GLU A 244 45.64 -7.76 32.17
CA GLU A 244 47.10 -7.60 32.26
C GLU A 244 47.67 -8.19 33.59
N LYS A 245 47.00 -7.93 34.73
CA LYS A 245 47.33 -8.49 36.05
C LYS A 245 47.18 -10.02 36.16
N LYS A 246 46.47 -10.67 35.21
CA LYS A 246 46.35 -12.15 35.18
C LYS A 246 47.32 -12.81 34.24
N ALA A 247 48.04 -12.03 33.45
CA ALA A 247 49.00 -12.50 32.46
C ALA A 247 50.45 -12.48 33.01
N ASP A 248 50.69 -11.80 34.14
CA ASP A 248 51.90 -11.85 34.97
C ASP A 248 51.70 -12.88 36.09
#